data_f7b2756b18b3f09341bf5db8ade2934c
#
_entry.id   f7b2756b18b3f09341bf5db8ade2934c
#
_cell.length_a   1.000
_cell.length_b   1.000
_cell.length_c   1.000
_cell.angle_alpha   90.00
_cell.angle_beta   90.00
_cell.angle_gamma   90.00
#
_symmetry.space_group_name_H-M   'P 1'
#
loop_
_entity.id
_entity.type
_entity.pdbx_description
1 polymer ?
#
loop_
_entity_poly.entity_id
_entity_poly.type
_entity_poly.pdbx_seq_one_letter_code
_entity_poly.pdbx_strand_id
1 'polypeptide(L)'
;MKKTILILTSIFLVVSLFVSCNDGEEGLFQMAANSVKKESFKILGIINRGESDNTYIVATDNGIAKYDTSAKAFSEFNGTGVTAKDSVWASADGSEYIYFDSSSDSYKDKSGEKVEIVGLDGLTPQPFYTSNGNEFTYVFKNAANEHYTLYTPTSLSKDEFINIRPNKIYIEGKTVDSVSIIGNGILRVICKDNSYYLYDAEFGNYITTESIINGIADDGLCITNEGKMYYFDGSTISRIDVPDSSPISRKYAIFSTVHEGNKYSYFIPEGSSSVIELKGEGVNVTKTTKTVTGLQNITVIAIIDKRGNNLVVLTANSGVQELELK
;
A
#
# COMPACT_ATOMS: atom_id res chain seq x y z
N MET A 1 1.84 17.89 65.96
CA MET A 1 2.35 16.59 65.50
C MET A 1 1.46 15.86 64.49
N LYS A 2 0.15 15.62 64.76
CA LYS A 2 -0.73 14.87 63.80
C LYS A 2 -0.84 15.49 62.40
N LYS A 3 -0.91 16.83 62.25
CA LYS A 3 -1.00 17.52 60.95
C LYS A 3 0.28 17.43 60.14
N THR A 4 1.46 17.43 60.78
CA THR A 4 2.76 17.33 60.10
C THR A 4 3.02 15.93 59.56
N ILE A 5 2.54 14.90 60.23
CA ILE A 5 2.62 13.48 59.80
C ILE A 5 1.72 13.26 58.57
N LEU A 6 0.54 13.89 58.54
CA LEU A 6 -0.40 13.74 57.41
C LEU A 6 0.17 14.39 56.11
N ILE A 7 0.85 15.51 56.22
CA ILE A 7 1.48 16.20 55.10
C ILE A 7 2.70 15.39 54.58
N LEU A 8 3.50 14.85 55.47
CA LEU A 8 4.64 14.01 55.08
C LEU A 8 4.19 12.70 54.39
N THR A 9 3.14 12.05 54.89
CA THR A 9 2.55 10.85 54.21
C THR A 9 1.94 11.17 52.85
N SER A 10 1.30 12.31 52.69
CA SER A 10 0.77 12.74 51.38
C SER A 10 1.87 13.04 50.36
N ILE A 11 2.95 13.69 50.79
CA ILE A 11 4.14 13.98 49.93
C ILE A 11 4.84 12.68 49.57
N PHE A 12 4.97 11.73 50.51
CA PHE A 12 5.59 10.43 50.24
C PHE A 12 4.76 9.60 49.26
N LEU A 13 3.42 9.65 49.37
CA LEU A 13 2.53 8.96 48.44
C LEU A 13 2.57 9.55 47.03
N VAL A 14 2.66 10.86 46.91
CA VAL A 14 2.82 11.55 45.60
C VAL A 14 4.17 11.24 44.99
N VAL A 15 5.28 11.27 45.79
CA VAL A 15 6.62 10.95 45.30
C VAL A 15 6.74 9.47 44.92
N SER A 16 6.13 8.55 45.65
CA SER A 16 6.14 7.12 45.28
C SER A 16 5.37 6.83 43.99
N LEU A 17 4.32 7.62 43.66
CA LEU A 17 3.65 7.54 42.38
C LEU A 17 4.51 8.01 41.21
N PHE A 18 5.46 8.94 41.44
CA PHE A 18 6.40 9.39 40.41
C PHE A 18 7.63 8.48 40.26
N VAL A 19 8.04 7.76 41.30
CA VAL A 19 9.22 6.87 41.27
C VAL A 19 8.88 5.47 40.76
N SER A 20 7.60 5.05 40.83
CA SER A 20 7.13 3.76 40.33
C SER A 20 7.07 3.68 38.79
N CYS A 21 7.33 4.76 38.07
CA CYS A 21 7.23 4.81 36.62
C CYS A 21 8.57 4.62 35.89
N ASN A 22 9.61 4.12 36.54
CA ASN A 22 10.95 4.10 35.91
C ASN A 22 11.51 2.71 35.59
N ASP A 23 10.70 1.66 35.61
CA ASP A 23 11.10 0.31 35.26
C ASP A 23 10.61 -0.10 33.87
N GLY A 24 11.10 0.60 32.81
CA GLY A 24 11.03 0.09 31.44
C GLY A 24 9.64 -0.05 30.79
N GLU A 25 8.55 0.16 31.53
CA GLU A 25 7.21 0.33 30.99
C GLU A 25 6.94 1.83 30.79
N GLU A 26 6.45 2.20 29.61
CA GLU A 26 6.07 3.59 29.33
C GLU A 26 5.11 4.08 30.42
N GLY A 27 5.52 5.10 31.18
CA GLY A 27 4.72 5.64 32.28
C GLY A 27 3.34 6.06 31.80
N LEU A 28 2.35 6.00 32.70
CA LEU A 28 0.94 6.29 32.44
C LEU A 28 0.73 7.63 31.68
N PHE A 29 1.62 8.60 31.91
CA PHE A 29 1.65 9.87 31.20
C PHE A 29 2.21 9.77 29.78
N GLN A 30 3.12 8.84 29.54
CA GLN A 30 3.67 8.56 28.22
C GLN A 30 2.69 7.71 27.41
N MET A 31 2.00 6.76 28.07
CA MET A 31 0.85 6.06 27.48
C MET A 31 -0.30 7.01 27.18
N ALA A 32 -0.61 7.97 28.07
CA ALA A 32 -1.60 9.01 27.83
C ALA A 32 -1.14 9.99 26.74
N ALA A 33 0.13 10.40 26.72
CA ALA A 33 0.70 11.23 25.66
C ALA A 33 0.77 10.47 24.32
N ASN A 34 1.08 9.18 24.32
CA ASN A 34 1.04 8.33 23.14
C ASN A 34 -0.41 8.00 22.71
N SER A 35 -1.37 7.93 23.66
CA SER A 35 -2.79 7.80 23.34
C SER A 35 -3.43 9.11 22.85
N VAL A 36 -2.90 10.25 23.29
CA VAL A 36 -3.30 11.59 22.81
C VAL A 36 -2.60 11.94 21.48
N LYS A 37 -1.44 11.34 21.19
CA LYS A 37 -0.83 11.28 19.87
C LYS A 37 -1.39 10.16 18.99
N LYS A 38 -2.55 9.65 19.26
CA LYS A 38 -3.33 8.94 18.25
C LYS A 38 -3.54 9.95 17.14
N GLU A 39 -2.79 9.74 16.11
CA GLU A 39 -2.69 10.58 14.94
C GLU A 39 -4.11 10.91 14.49
N SER A 40 -4.43 12.19 14.48
CA SER A 40 -5.76 12.68 14.12
C SER A 40 -6.02 12.60 12.61
N PHE A 41 -5.24 11.77 11.89
CA PHE A 41 -5.35 11.60 10.45
C PHE A 41 -5.53 10.12 10.09
N LYS A 42 -6.15 9.90 8.94
CA LYS A 42 -6.33 8.59 8.33
C LYS A 42 -5.27 8.38 7.26
N ILE A 43 -4.62 7.22 7.29
CA ILE A 43 -3.70 6.82 6.23
C ILE A 43 -4.52 6.30 5.04
N LEU A 44 -4.34 6.91 3.89
CA LEU A 44 -5.02 6.57 2.65
C LEU A 44 -4.25 5.52 1.84
N GLY A 45 -2.93 5.51 1.96
CA GLY A 45 -2.06 4.53 1.31
C GLY A 45 -0.59 4.96 1.26
N ILE A 46 0.27 4.04 0.88
CA ILE A 46 1.66 4.34 0.55
C ILE A 46 1.69 4.91 -0.87
N ILE A 47 2.42 6.01 -1.06
CA ILE A 47 2.69 6.62 -2.36
C ILE A 47 4.00 6.05 -2.91
N ASN A 48 5.08 6.14 -2.12
CA ASN A 48 6.37 5.55 -2.51
C ASN A 48 7.21 5.15 -1.30
N ARG A 49 8.29 4.40 -1.54
CA ARG A 49 9.40 4.30 -0.59
C ARG A 49 10.17 5.61 -0.61
N GLY A 50 10.49 6.11 0.57
CA GLY A 50 11.36 7.26 0.70
C GLY A 50 12.80 6.98 0.24
N GLU A 51 13.66 7.98 0.34
CA GLU A 51 15.08 7.88 -0.05
C GLU A 51 15.87 6.79 0.69
N SER A 52 15.39 6.35 1.84
CA SER A 52 16.00 5.26 2.61
C SER A 52 15.05 4.07 2.72
N ASP A 53 15.61 2.86 2.84
CA ASP A 53 14.85 1.61 2.99
C ASP A 53 13.91 1.60 4.21
N ASN A 54 14.12 2.54 5.15
CA ASN A 54 13.33 2.65 6.37
C ASN A 54 12.24 3.73 6.30
N THR A 55 12.07 4.40 5.18
CA THR A 55 11.08 5.47 5.05
C THR A 55 10.03 5.18 3.99
N TYR A 56 8.81 5.64 4.25
CA TYR A 56 7.69 5.60 3.30
C TYR A 56 7.06 6.99 3.18
N ILE A 57 6.71 7.37 1.98
CA ILE A 57 5.86 8.53 1.72
C ILE A 57 4.43 8.03 1.64
N VAL A 58 3.58 8.56 2.50
CA VAL A 58 2.20 8.11 2.67
C VAL A 58 1.21 9.23 2.40
N ALA A 59 0.14 8.91 1.70
CA ALA A 59 -1.02 9.78 1.59
C ALA A 59 -1.86 9.67 2.86
N THR A 60 -2.30 10.81 3.38
CA THR A 60 -3.20 10.92 4.53
C THR A 60 -4.35 11.86 4.19
N ASP A 61 -5.41 11.87 4.98
CA ASP A 61 -6.48 12.85 4.84
C ASP A 61 -6.06 14.28 5.22
N ASN A 62 -4.84 14.46 5.76
CA ASN A 62 -4.21 15.74 6.04
C ASN A 62 -3.08 16.10 5.05
N GLY A 63 -2.98 15.40 3.91
CA GLY A 63 -1.93 15.61 2.92
C GLY A 63 -0.95 14.45 2.84
N ILE A 64 0.32 14.73 2.67
CA ILE A 64 1.39 13.75 2.56
C ILE A 64 2.22 13.77 3.83
N ALA A 65 2.59 12.60 4.35
CA ALA A 65 3.46 12.45 5.49
C ALA A 65 4.61 11.47 5.17
N LYS A 66 5.72 11.62 5.88
CA LYS A 66 6.84 10.70 5.86
C LYS A 66 6.75 9.78 7.09
N TYR A 67 6.76 8.49 6.87
CA TYR A 67 6.81 7.49 7.94
C TYR A 67 8.19 6.86 8.01
N ASP A 68 8.83 6.92 9.18
CA ASP A 68 10.11 6.25 9.48
C ASP A 68 9.83 4.96 10.27
N THR A 69 10.21 3.81 9.70
CA THR A 69 10.00 2.50 10.33
C THR A 69 10.89 2.26 11.53
N SER A 70 12.07 2.88 11.57
CA SER A 70 13.03 2.76 12.66
C SER A 70 12.59 3.58 13.86
N ALA A 71 12.18 4.83 13.62
CA ALA A 71 11.64 5.72 14.65
C ALA A 71 10.19 5.38 15.02
N LYS A 72 9.49 4.58 14.18
CA LYS A 72 8.05 4.28 14.28
C LYS A 72 7.19 5.54 14.38
N ALA A 73 7.56 6.56 13.64
CA ALA A 73 6.95 7.89 13.73
C ALA A 73 6.66 8.48 12.36
N PHE A 74 5.60 9.29 12.32
CA PHE A 74 5.29 10.15 11.19
C PHE A 74 5.90 11.53 11.40
N SER A 75 6.36 12.11 10.33
CA SER A 75 6.94 13.46 10.31
C SER A 75 6.60 14.16 8.99
N GLU A 76 6.94 15.44 8.91
CA GLU A 76 6.90 16.21 7.67
C GLU A 76 5.54 16.19 6.97
N PHE A 77 4.46 16.47 7.73
CA PHE A 77 3.14 16.63 7.13
C PHE A 77 3.13 17.84 6.21
N ASN A 78 2.97 17.59 4.92
CA ASN A 78 2.99 18.60 3.89
C ASN A 78 1.61 18.72 3.21
N GLY A 79 1.02 19.90 3.30
CA GLY A 79 -0.07 20.35 2.45
C GLY A 79 -1.43 19.78 2.76
N THR A 80 -2.36 20.19 1.92
CA THR A 80 -3.77 19.84 1.95
C THR A 80 -4.21 19.41 0.56
N GLY A 81 -5.37 18.80 0.44
CA GLY A 81 -6.00 18.49 -0.85
C GLY A 81 -5.87 17.06 -1.32
N VAL A 82 -5.08 16.22 -0.64
CA VAL A 82 -5.01 14.79 -0.94
C VAL A 82 -6.26 14.11 -0.40
N THR A 83 -7.13 13.63 -1.27
CA THR A 83 -8.38 12.95 -0.89
C THR A 83 -8.30 11.43 -1.09
N ALA A 84 -7.37 10.97 -1.94
CA ALA A 84 -7.12 9.56 -2.23
C ALA A 84 -5.68 9.36 -2.69
N LYS A 85 -5.08 8.20 -2.35
CA LYS A 85 -3.73 7.86 -2.81
C LYS A 85 -3.63 7.71 -4.33
N ASP A 86 -4.71 7.31 -4.96
CA ASP A 86 -4.83 6.95 -6.39
C ASP A 86 -4.78 8.15 -7.34
N SER A 87 -4.65 9.35 -6.83
CA SER A 87 -4.50 10.57 -7.64
C SER A 87 -3.33 11.41 -7.19
N VAL A 88 -2.36 10.82 -6.50
CA VAL A 88 -1.19 11.54 -5.98
C VAL A 88 0.10 10.92 -6.51
N TRP A 89 0.96 11.77 -7.01
CA TRP A 89 2.38 11.50 -7.22
C TRP A 89 3.19 12.27 -6.16
N ALA A 90 4.27 11.70 -5.67
CA ALA A 90 5.21 12.40 -4.78
C ALA A 90 6.66 12.02 -5.12
N SER A 91 7.58 12.96 -4.93
CA SER A 91 9.03 12.71 -5.00
C SER A 91 9.47 11.73 -3.90
N ALA A 92 10.62 11.09 -4.09
CA ALA A 92 11.15 10.12 -3.14
C ALA A 92 11.42 10.69 -1.75
N ASP A 93 11.74 11.97 -1.65
CA ASP A 93 11.91 12.69 -0.37
C ASP A 93 10.60 13.23 0.22
N GLY A 94 9.49 13.16 -0.54
CA GLY A 94 8.19 13.71 -0.15
C GLY A 94 8.11 15.24 -0.17
N SER A 95 9.15 15.92 -0.64
CA SER A 95 9.20 17.40 -0.65
C SER A 95 8.30 18.00 -1.73
N GLU A 96 8.11 17.29 -2.83
CA GLU A 96 7.24 17.67 -3.94
C GLU A 96 6.15 16.63 -4.14
N TYR A 97 4.92 17.09 -4.45
CA TYR A 97 3.84 16.22 -4.86
C TYR A 97 2.86 16.94 -5.78
N ILE A 98 2.14 16.13 -6.55
CA ILE A 98 1.07 16.56 -7.45
C ILE A 98 -0.16 15.71 -7.11
N TYR A 99 -1.31 16.36 -6.99
CA TYR A 99 -2.57 15.68 -6.72
C TYR A 99 -3.68 16.12 -7.67
N PHE A 100 -4.61 15.21 -7.91
CA PHE A 100 -5.81 15.52 -8.69
C PHE A 100 -6.89 16.10 -7.77
N ASP A 101 -7.32 17.32 -8.08
CA ASP A 101 -8.43 17.99 -7.40
C ASP A 101 -9.72 17.78 -8.20
N SER A 102 -10.57 16.89 -7.73
CA SER A 102 -11.86 16.59 -8.36
C SER A 102 -12.85 17.73 -8.35
N SER A 103 -12.65 18.74 -7.51
CA SER A 103 -13.54 19.91 -7.47
C SER A 103 -13.29 20.88 -8.62
N SER A 104 -12.06 20.95 -9.09
CA SER A 104 -11.64 21.80 -10.22
C SER A 104 -11.27 21.02 -11.47
N ASP A 105 -11.40 19.69 -11.44
CA ASP A 105 -11.04 18.75 -12.52
C ASP A 105 -9.62 19.04 -13.07
N SER A 106 -8.66 19.20 -12.16
CA SER A 106 -7.30 19.61 -12.51
C SER A 106 -6.25 19.04 -11.56
N TYR A 107 -5.03 18.88 -12.07
CA TYR A 107 -3.88 18.57 -11.24
C TYR A 107 -3.36 19.85 -10.57
N LYS A 108 -2.99 19.72 -9.31
CA LYS A 108 -2.41 20.78 -8.49
C LYS A 108 -1.15 20.29 -7.81
N ASP A 109 -0.21 21.20 -7.60
CA ASP A 109 0.96 20.92 -6.79
C ASP A 109 0.69 21.20 -5.29
N LYS A 110 1.71 21.03 -4.48
CA LYS A 110 1.67 21.25 -3.03
C LYS A 110 1.26 22.66 -2.61
N SER A 111 1.43 23.67 -3.48
CA SER A 111 1.00 25.05 -3.22
C SER A 111 -0.46 25.27 -3.62
N GLY A 112 -1.10 24.29 -4.26
CA GLY A 112 -2.44 24.40 -4.80
C GLY A 112 -2.50 25.07 -6.18
N GLU A 113 -1.36 25.32 -6.80
CA GLU A 113 -1.28 25.85 -8.15
C GLU A 113 -1.55 24.76 -9.19
N LYS A 114 -2.23 25.14 -10.27
CA LYS A 114 -2.54 24.21 -11.37
C LYS A 114 -1.25 23.77 -12.06
N VAL A 115 -1.14 22.46 -12.25
CA VAL A 115 -0.06 21.81 -12.99
C VAL A 115 -0.63 21.18 -14.25
N GLU A 116 0.00 21.43 -15.38
CA GLU A 116 -0.30 20.76 -16.64
C GLU A 116 0.64 19.55 -16.80
N ILE A 117 0.06 18.35 -16.89
CA ILE A 117 0.80 17.13 -17.17
C ILE A 117 0.62 16.80 -18.65
N VAL A 118 1.72 16.70 -19.37
CA VAL A 118 1.71 16.50 -20.82
C VAL A 118 0.96 15.22 -21.21
N GLY A 119 -0.04 15.37 -22.08
CA GLY A 119 -0.81 14.23 -22.62
C GLY A 119 -1.91 13.67 -21.71
N LEU A 120 -2.22 14.32 -20.57
CA LEU A 120 -3.36 13.94 -19.73
C LEU A 120 -4.65 14.73 -20.02
N ASP A 121 -4.63 15.63 -20.98
CA ASP A 121 -5.81 16.38 -21.36
C ASP A 121 -6.96 15.47 -21.81
N GLY A 122 -8.12 15.61 -21.16
CA GLY A 122 -9.30 14.80 -21.42
C GLY A 122 -9.24 13.36 -20.87
N LEU A 123 -8.24 13.04 -20.05
CA LEU A 123 -8.16 11.77 -19.33
C LEU A 123 -8.67 11.93 -17.89
N THR A 124 -9.47 10.97 -17.45
CA THR A 124 -9.95 10.89 -16.07
C THR A 124 -9.11 9.88 -15.30
N PRO A 125 -8.45 10.25 -14.20
CA PRO A 125 -7.70 9.32 -13.36
C PRO A 125 -8.59 8.19 -12.85
N GLN A 126 -8.01 6.99 -12.77
CA GLN A 126 -8.58 5.82 -12.08
C GLN A 126 -7.66 5.45 -10.92
N PRO A 127 -8.11 4.60 -9.98
CA PRO A 127 -7.28 4.12 -8.89
C PRO A 127 -5.92 3.61 -9.39
N PHE A 128 -4.84 4.07 -8.77
CA PHE A 128 -3.50 3.64 -9.11
C PHE A 128 -2.88 2.81 -7.99
N TYR A 129 -1.77 2.17 -8.30
CA TYR A 129 -1.04 1.32 -7.39
C TYR A 129 0.45 1.62 -7.47
N THR A 130 1.11 1.67 -6.31
CA THR A 130 2.58 1.60 -6.23
C THR A 130 2.97 0.26 -5.66
N SER A 131 3.75 -0.49 -6.39
CA SER A 131 4.36 -1.71 -5.91
C SER A 131 5.61 -1.38 -5.12
N ASN A 132 5.75 -1.92 -3.91
CA ASN A 132 6.92 -1.69 -3.05
C ASN A 132 7.36 -0.24 -2.87
N GLY A 133 6.61 0.72 -3.43
CA GLY A 133 6.97 2.13 -3.45
C GLY A 133 8.15 2.48 -4.36
N ASN A 134 8.52 1.64 -5.32
CA ASN A 134 9.63 1.89 -6.23
C ASN A 134 9.19 2.43 -7.60
N GLU A 135 7.90 2.36 -7.90
CA GLU A 135 7.33 2.73 -9.18
C GLU A 135 5.89 3.18 -9.03
N PHE A 136 5.46 4.05 -9.93
CA PHE A 136 4.07 4.47 -10.05
C PHE A 136 3.44 3.91 -11.30
N THR A 137 2.28 3.31 -11.16
CA THR A 137 1.43 2.88 -12.27
C THR A 137 0.10 3.59 -12.18
N TYR A 138 -0.25 4.36 -13.19
CA TYR A 138 -1.52 5.05 -13.30
C TYR A 138 -2.32 4.51 -14.47
N VAL A 139 -3.62 4.43 -14.28
CA VAL A 139 -4.55 4.09 -15.35
C VAL A 139 -5.51 5.26 -15.56
N PHE A 140 -5.71 5.63 -16.79
CA PHE A 140 -6.57 6.71 -17.20
C PHE A 140 -7.58 6.23 -18.23
N LYS A 141 -8.69 6.96 -18.33
CA LYS A 141 -9.73 6.68 -19.30
C LYS A 141 -10.20 7.99 -19.92
N ASN A 142 -10.35 8.02 -21.26
CA ASN A 142 -10.90 9.18 -21.92
C ASN A 142 -12.44 9.06 -22.11
N ALA A 143 -13.06 10.11 -22.63
CA ALA A 143 -14.49 10.15 -22.89
C ALA A 143 -14.97 9.08 -23.92
N ALA A 144 -14.07 8.58 -24.76
CA ALA A 144 -14.35 7.49 -25.71
C ALA A 144 -14.20 6.10 -25.09
N ASN A 145 -13.97 6.00 -23.78
CA ASN A 145 -13.70 4.75 -23.05
C ASN A 145 -12.40 4.04 -23.50
N GLU A 146 -11.45 4.77 -24.07
CA GLU A 146 -10.13 4.24 -24.32
C GLU A 146 -9.29 4.32 -23.03
N HIS A 147 -8.50 3.29 -22.77
CA HIS A 147 -7.67 3.18 -21.58
C HIS A 147 -6.21 3.49 -21.88
N TYR A 148 -5.57 4.17 -20.95
CA TYR A 148 -4.18 4.58 -21.01
C TYR A 148 -3.50 4.21 -19.71
N THR A 149 -2.20 3.95 -19.76
CA THR A 149 -1.35 3.75 -18.59
C THR A 149 -0.16 4.68 -18.61
N LEU A 150 0.24 5.12 -17.44
CA LEU A 150 1.48 5.82 -17.20
C LEU A 150 2.27 4.99 -16.19
N TYR A 151 3.46 4.54 -16.57
CA TYR A 151 4.38 3.84 -15.70
C TYR A 151 5.63 4.70 -15.49
N THR A 152 6.02 4.89 -14.23
CA THR A 152 7.17 5.73 -13.90
C THR A 152 7.91 5.23 -12.68
N PRO A 153 9.24 5.34 -12.62
CA PRO A 153 9.98 5.14 -11.39
C PRO A 153 9.67 6.26 -10.38
N THR A 154 9.82 5.97 -9.09
CA THR A 154 9.61 6.96 -8.01
C THR A 154 10.73 7.98 -7.88
N SER A 155 11.86 7.75 -8.53
CA SER A 155 13.04 8.63 -8.49
C SER A 155 12.93 9.88 -9.35
N LEU A 156 11.84 10.06 -10.10
CA LEU A 156 11.68 11.22 -10.96
C LEU A 156 11.52 12.51 -10.14
N SER A 157 12.08 13.58 -10.68
CA SER A 157 11.76 14.94 -10.27
C SER A 157 10.34 15.34 -10.74
N LYS A 158 9.80 16.42 -10.16
CA LYS A 158 8.52 16.98 -10.60
C LYS A 158 8.53 17.34 -12.10
N ASP A 159 9.61 17.96 -12.57
CA ASP A 159 9.72 18.37 -13.97
C ASP A 159 9.78 17.19 -14.95
N GLU A 160 10.43 16.10 -14.57
CA GLU A 160 10.43 14.87 -15.35
C GLU A 160 9.04 14.25 -15.38
N PHE A 161 8.36 14.16 -14.22
CA PHE A 161 7.04 13.58 -14.11
C PHE A 161 6.00 14.32 -14.98
N ILE A 162 5.95 15.63 -14.96
CA ILE A 162 4.97 16.39 -15.75
C ILE A 162 5.17 16.28 -17.26
N ASN A 163 6.34 15.83 -17.71
CA ASN A 163 6.67 15.65 -19.13
C ASN A 163 6.47 14.22 -19.65
N ILE A 164 6.08 13.27 -18.81
CA ILE A 164 5.78 11.90 -19.23
C ILE A 164 4.43 11.85 -19.94
N ARG A 165 4.38 11.00 -20.97
CA ARG A 165 3.14 10.77 -21.72
C ARG A 165 2.56 9.40 -21.43
N PRO A 166 1.25 9.29 -21.18
CA PRO A 166 0.61 8.00 -21.03
C PRO A 166 0.58 7.22 -22.35
N ASN A 167 0.73 5.91 -22.24
CA ASN A 167 0.62 4.99 -23.35
C ASN A 167 -0.81 4.43 -23.45
N LYS A 168 -1.37 4.34 -24.65
CA LYS A 168 -2.64 3.70 -24.87
C LYS A 168 -2.52 2.19 -24.64
N ILE A 169 -3.42 1.64 -23.84
CA ILE A 169 -3.50 0.19 -23.64
C ILE A 169 -4.17 -0.43 -24.86
N TYR A 170 -3.43 -1.28 -25.55
CA TYR A 170 -3.86 -1.90 -26.78
C TYR A 170 -3.68 -3.42 -26.72
N ILE A 171 -4.75 -4.15 -27.06
CA ILE A 171 -4.75 -5.61 -27.25
C ILE A 171 -5.15 -5.87 -28.70
N GLU A 172 -4.32 -6.57 -29.45
CA GLU A 172 -4.53 -6.79 -30.87
C GLU A 172 -5.88 -7.48 -31.16
N GLY A 173 -6.67 -6.89 -32.04
CA GLY A 173 -7.98 -7.42 -32.43
C GLY A 173 -9.05 -7.40 -31.36
N LYS A 174 -8.83 -6.72 -30.21
CA LYS A 174 -9.76 -6.68 -29.08
C LYS A 174 -10.19 -5.25 -28.74
N THR A 175 -11.37 -5.16 -28.14
CA THR A 175 -11.83 -3.92 -27.51
C THR A 175 -11.71 -4.05 -26.00
N VAL A 176 -10.90 -3.21 -25.39
CA VAL A 176 -10.74 -3.15 -23.93
C VAL A 176 -12.04 -2.65 -23.30
N ASP A 177 -12.54 -3.35 -22.30
CA ASP A 177 -13.72 -2.99 -21.52
C ASP A 177 -13.36 -2.39 -20.18
N SER A 178 -12.46 -3.06 -19.44
CA SER A 178 -11.99 -2.58 -18.14
C SER A 178 -10.52 -2.90 -17.91
N VAL A 179 -9.88 -2.05 -17.11
CA VAL A 179 -8.50 -2.18 -16.69
C VAL A 179 -8.42 -2.00 -15.18
N SER A 180 -7.66 -2.83 -14.52
CA SER A 180 -7.39 -2.73 -13.08
C SER A 180 -5.92 -2.97 -12.83
N ILE A 181 -5.32 -2.18 -11.97
CA ILE A 181 -3.96 -2.41 -11.50
C ILE A 181 -4.03 -3.53 -10.45
N ILE A 182 -3.21 -4.56 -10.60
CA ILE A 182 -3.21 -5.72 -9.71
C ILE A 182 -1.89 -5.88 -8.94
N GLY A 183 -0.90 -5.11 -9.28
CA GLY A 183 0.40 -5.01 -8.58
C GLY A 183 1.58 -5.01 -9.54
N ASN A 184 2.71 -4.53 -9.08
CA ASN A 184 4.02 -4.58 -9.75
C ASN A 184 4.01 -4.10 -11.22
N GLY A 185 3.39 -2.94 -11.48
CA GLY A 185 3.26 -2.45 -12.87
C GLY A 185 2.35 -3.29 -13.78
N ILE A 186 1.76 -4.36 -13.24
CA ILE A 186 0.92 -5.28 -14.02
C ILE A 186 -0.54 -4.88 -13.92
N LEU A 187 -1.16 -4.81 -15.08
CA LEU A 187 -2.58 -4.51 -15.24
C LEU A 187 -3.34 -5.77 -15.62
N ARG A 188 -4.49 -5.95 -15.02
CA ARG A 188 -5.51 -6.87 -15.52
C ARG A 188 -6.34 -6.13 -16.55
N VAL A 189 -6.39 -6.63 -17.76
CA VAL A 189 -7.22 -6.11 -18.85
C VAL A 189 -8.34 -7.11 -19.15
N ILE A 190 -9.57 -6.64 -19.16
CA ILE A 190 -10.76 -7.41 -19.58
C ILE A 190 -11.28 -6.80 -20.87
N CYS A 191 -11.50 -7.63 -21.86
CA CYS A 191 -12.05 -7.20 -23.14
C CYS A 191 -13.55 -7.48 -23.23
N LYS A 192 -14.26 -6.83 -24.15
CA LYS A 192 -15.71 -6.97 -24.34
C LYS A 192 -16.17 -8.37 -24.69
N ASP A 193 -15.28 -9.20 -25.22
CA ASP A 193 -15.54 -10.62 -25.50
C ASP A 193 -15.26 -11.55 -24.32
N ASN A 194 -15.03 -10.97 -23.10
CA ASN A 194 -14.67 -11.67 -21.87
C ASN A 194 -13.33 -12.40 -21.93
N SER A 195 -12.43 -12.02 -22.82
CA SER A 195 -11.05 -12.48 -22.74
C SER A 195 -10.26 -11.66 -21.70
N TYR A 196 -9.31 -12.30 -21.06
CA TYR A 196 -8.53 -11.73 -19.93
C TYR A 196 -7.05 -11.70 -20.29
N TYR A 197 -6.39 -10.62 -19.91
CA TYR A 197 -4.96 -10.41 -20.18
C TYR A 197 -4.28 -9.85 -18.93
N LEU A 198 -3.04 -10.25 -18.74
CA LEU A 198 -2.05 -9.50 -17.96
C LEU A 198 -1.30 -8.59 -18.93
N TYR A 199 -1.26 -7.32 -18.61
CA TYR A 199 -0.62 -6.29 -19.41
C TYR A 199 0.46 -5.62 -18.57
N ASP A 200 1.67 -5.60 -19.09
CA ASP A 200 2.82 -4.92 -18.48
C ASP A 200 2.76 -3.44 -18.83
N ALA A 201 2.64 -2.59 -17.82
CA ALA A 201 2.51 -1.15 -18.01
C ALA A 201 3.83 -0.48 -18.46
N GLU A 202 4.98 -1.09 -18.14
CA GLU A 202 6.30 -0.60 -18.53
C GLU A 202 6.58 -0.89 -20.02
N PHE A 203 6.42 -2.14 -20.41
CA PHE A 203 6.85 -2.60 -21.75
C PHE A 203 5.71 -2.66 -22.77
N GLY A 204 4.45 -2.56 -22.33
CA GLY A 204 3.30 -2.67 -23.22
C GLY A 204 3.03 -4.09 -23.73
N ASN A 205 3.70 -5.08 -23.20
CA ASN A 205 3.51 -6.49 -23.53
C ASN A 205 2.29 -7.05 -22.82
N TYR A 206 1.68 -8.09 -23.37
CA TYR A 206 0.55 -8.76 -22.72
C TYR A 206 0.54 -10.25 -22.98
N ILE A 207 -0.03 -10.99 -22.04
CA ILE A 207 -0.28 -12.43 -22.16
C ILE A 207 -1.76 -12.73 -21.88
N THR A 208 -2.30 -13.74 -22.54
CA THR A 208 -3.66 -14.23 -22.27
C THR A 208 -3.67 -15.07 -20.99
N THR A 209 -4.73 -14.92 -20.19
CA THR A 209 -4.97 -15.75 -19.01
C THR A 209 -6.31 -16.48 -19.11
N GLU A 210 -6.34 -17.72 -18.57
CA GLU A 210 -7.59 -18.52 -18.55
C GLU A 210 -8.54 -18.09 -17.44
N SER A 211 -8.03 -17.43 -16.41
CA SER A 211 -8.77 -17.02 -15.23
C SER A 211 -8.47 -15.56 -14.87
N ILE A 212 -9.41 -14.94 -14.18
CA ILE A 212 -9.23 -13.58 -13.67
C ILE A 212 -8.20 -13.60 -12.54
N ILE A 213 -7.04 -12.98 -12.76
CA ILE A 213 -6.04 -12.71 -11.74
C ILE A 213 -6.53 -11.55 -10.88
N ASN A 214 -6.66 -11.76 -9.57
CA ASN A 214 -7.12 -10.74 -8.63
C ASN A 214 -6.00 -9.91 -8.05
N GLY A 215 -4.79 -10.47 -8.05
CA GLY A 215 -3.64 -9.78 -7.53
C GLY A 215 -2.34 -10.51 -7.86
N ILE A 216 -1.26 -9.75 -7.86
CA ILE A 216 0.10 -10.22 -8.05
C ILE A 216 0.99 -9.63 -6.95
N ALA A 217 1.81 -10.46 -6.34
CA ALA A 217 2.86 -10.03 -5.42
C ALA A 217 4.11 -9.59 -6.23
N ASP A 218 4.97 -8.80 -5.60
CA ASP A 218 6.14 -8.22 -6.27
C ASP A 218 7.14 -9.26 -6.81
N ASP A 219 7.10 -10.45 -6.26
CA ASP A 219 7.90 -11.58 -6.74
C ASP A 219 7.22 -12.39 -7.86
N GLY A 220 6.08 -11.92 -8.37
CA GLY A 220 5.36 -12.55 -9.48
C GLY A 220 4.32 -13.61 -9.06
N LEU A 221 4.14 -13.88 -7.77
CA LEU A 221 3.11 -14.82 -7.31
C LEU A 221 1.71 -14.21 -7.48
N CYS A 222 0.82 -14.94 -8.15
CA CYS A 222 -0.51 -14.49 -8.51
C CYS A 222 -1.59 -15.33 -7.83
N ILE A 223 -2.74 -14.72 -7.57
CA ILE A 223 -3.95 -15.41 -7.11
C ILE A 223 -5.15 -15.03 -7.96
N THR A 224 -5.99 -16.02 -8.28
CA THR A 224 -7.23 -15.82 -9.03
C THR A 224 -8.43 -15.65 -8.09
N ASN A 225 -9.57 -15.21 -8.65
CA ASN A 225 -10.84 -15.17 -7.93
C ASN A 225 -11.35 -16.57 -7.50
N GLU A 226 -10.85 -17.63 -8.13
CA GLU A 226 -11.15 -19.03 -7.78
C GLU A 226 -10.22 -19.58 -6.70
N GLY A 227 -9.22 -18.81 -6.26
CA GLY A 227 -8.22 -19.21 -5.27
C GLY A 227 -7.08 -20.06 -5.85
N LYS A 228 -6.99 -20.18 -7.18
CA LYS A 228 -5.86 -20.81 -7.86
C LYS A 228 -4.64 -19.90 -7.81
N MET A 229 -3.46 -20.50 -7.71
CA MET A 229 -2.21 -19.76 -7.63
C MET A 229 -1.33 -20.01 -8.84
N TYR A 230 -0.68 -18.96 -9.28
CA TYR A 230 0.20 -18.96 -10.45
C TYR A 230 1.47 -18.17 -10.14
N TYR A 231 2.50 -18.42 -10.93
CA TYR A 231 3.69 -17.60 -10.99
C TYR A 231 3.80 -16.95 -12.37
N PHE A 232 3.99 -15.64 -12.37
CA PHE A 232 4.23 -14.82 -13.56
C PHE A 232 5.69 -14.36 -13.54
N ASP A 233 6.46 -14.72 -14.57
CA ASP A 233 7.89 -14.40 -14.68
C ASP A 233 8.18 -13.15 -15.55
N GLY A 234 7.15 -12.38 -15.88
CA GLY A 234 7.22 -11.23 -16.78
C GLY A 234 6.86 -11.56 -18.25
N SER A 235 6.86 -12.82 -18.63
CA SER A 235 6.58 -13.26 -20.02
C SER A 235 5.62 -14.44 -20.09
N THR A 236 5.62 -15.31 -19.10
CA THR A 236 4.77 -16.50 -19.02
C THR A 236 4.08 -16.62 -17.67
N ILE A 237 2.95 -17.32 -17.67
CA ILE A 237 2.23 -17.63 -16.43
C ILE A 237 2.19 -19.14 -16.24
N SER A 238 2.64 -19.62 -15.09
CA SER A 238 2.71 -21.04 -14.75
C SER A 238 1.88 -21.32 -13.50
N ARG A 239 1.07 -22.39 -13.52
CA ARG A 239 0.34 -22.81 -12.33
C ARG A 239 1.29 -23.34 -11.26
N ILE A 240 1.04 -22.95 -10.02
CA ILE A 240 1.76 -23.44 -8.84
C ILE A 240 1.02 -24.67 -8.32
N ASP A 241 1.75 -25.75 -8.10
CA ASP A 241 1.21 -27.03 -7.56
C ASP A 241 1.06 -26.94 -6.02
N VAL A 242 0.10 -26.16 -5.58
CA VAL A 242 -0.32 -26.07 -4.17
C VAL A 242 -1.84 -26.21 -4.10
N PRO A 243 -2.40 -26.65 -2.96
CA PRO A 243 -3.85 -26.73 -2.79
C PRO A 243 -4.51 -25.38 -3.07
N ASP A 244 -5.56 -25.36 -3.87
CA ASP A 244 -6.32 -24.16 -4.16
C ASP A 244 -6.86 -23.55 -2.86
N SER A 245 -6.92 -22.22 -2.81
CA SER A 245 -7.61 -21.52 -1.74
C SER A 245 -9.12 -21.61 -1.96
N SER A 246 -9.90 -21.48 -0.90
CA SER A 246 -11.35 -21.35 -1.07
C SER A 246 -11.64 -20.16 -1.99
N PRO A 247 -12.60 -20.31 -2.94
CA PRO A 247 -13.02 -19.21 -3.79
C PRO A 247 -13.43 -18.02 -2.95
N ILE A 248 -12.88 -16.87 -3.24
CA ILE A 248 -13.16 -15.64 -2.50
C ILE A 248 -13.52 -14.59 -3.54
N SER A 249 -14.75 -14.09 -3.49
CA SER A 249 -15.24 -13.00 -4.33
C SER A 249 -14.69 -11.62 -3.96
N ARG A 250 -13.73 -11.56 -3.02
CA ARG A 250 -13.22 -10.34 -2.41
C ARG A 250 -11.85 -9.96 -2.93
N LYS A 251 -11.57 -8.68 -2.91
CA LYS A 251 -10.26 -8.11 -3.22
C LYS A 251 -9.22 -8.58 -2.20
N TYR A 252 -8.01 -8.85 -2.67
CA TYR A 252 -6.87 -9.16 -1.82
C TYR A 252 -6.01 -7.92 -1.64
N ALA A 253 -5.49 -7.72 -0.44
CA ALA A 253 -4.28 -6.96 -0.23
C ALA A 253 -3.08 -7.91 -0.39
N ILE A 254 -2.07 -7.50 -1.13
CA ILE A 254 -0.99 -8.36 -1.56
C ILE A 254 0.34 -7.70 -1.23
N PHE A 255 1.22 -8.48 -0.61
CA PHE A 255 2.50 -7.97 -0.14
C PHE A 255 3.58 -9.03 -0.26
N SER A 256 4.82 -8.59 -0.51
CA SER A 256 6.02 -9.43 -0.43
C SER A 256 7.02 -8.86 0.55
N THR A 257 7.78 -9.72 1.18
CA THR A 257 8.88 -9.35 2.08
C THR A 257 9.93 -10.44 2.14
N VAL A 258 11.13 -10.09 2.60
CA VAL A 258 12.22 -11.05 2.85
C VAL A 258 12.49 -11.10 4.35
N HIS A 259 12.57 -12.30 4.92
CA HIS A 259 12.90 -12.52 6.32
C HIS A 259 13.85 -13.70 6.45
N GLU A 260 14.98 -13.51 7.14
CA GLU A 260 16.03 -14.54 7.31
C GLU A 260 16.43 -15.23 5.99
N GLY A 261 16.57 -14.44 4.92
CA GLY A 261 16.95 -14.92 3.59
C GLY A 261 15.85 -15.68 2.83
N ASN A 262 14.65 -15.86 3.39
CA ASN A 262 13.52 -16.46 2.70
C ASN A 262 12.59 -15.38 2.16
N LYS A 263 12.07 -15.58 0.95
CA LYS A 263 10.99 -14.76 0.37
C LYS A 263 9.64 -15.23 0.88
N TYR A 264 8.78 -14.27 1.21
CA TYR A 264 7.41 -14.50 1.64
C TYR A 264 6.47 -13.60 0.86
N SER A 265 5.37 -14.17 0.38
CA SER A 265 4.26 -13.42 -0.20
C SER A 265 2.99 -13.67 0.58
N TYR A 266 2.24 -12.60 0.83
CA TYR A 266 1.04 -12.62 1.64
C TYR A 266 -0.15 -12.15 0.81
N PHE A 267 -1.21 -12.96 0.79
CA PHE A 267 -2.49 -12.60 0.23
C PHE A 267 -3.50 -12.49 1.37
N ILE A 268 -3.98 -11.27 1.60
CA ILE A 268 -4.91 -10.95 2.70
C ILE A 268 -6.27 -10.63 2.10
N PRO A 269 -7.26 -11.56 2.18
CA PRO A 269 -8.60 -11.32 1.69
C PRO A 269 -9.29 -10.25 2.53
N GLU A 270 -9.92 -9.27 1.88
CA GLU A 270 -10.64 -8.20 2.56
C GLU A 270 -11.71 -8.75 3.50
N GLY A 271 -11.70 -8.28 4.75
CA GLY A 271 -12.64 -8.69 5.81
C GLY A 271 -12.48 -10.14 6.28
N SER A 272 -11.36 -10.80 5.97
CA SER A 272 -11.01 -12.13 6.48
C SER A 272 -10.18 -12.03 7.74
N SER A 273 -10.25 -13.07 8.58
CA SER A 273 -9.27 -13.30 9.65
C SER A 273 -8.11 -14.20 9.22
N SER A 274 -8.09 -14.64 7.96
CA SER A 274 -7.07 -15.54 7.42
C SER A 274 -6.13 -14.81 6.48
N VAL A 275 -4.86 -15.18 6.55
CA VAL A 275 -3.78 -14.73 5.68
C VAL A 275 -3.23 -15.95 4.96
N ILE A 276 -3.08 -15.86 3.65
CA ILE A 276 -2.39 -16.88 2.85
C ILE A 276 -0.92 -16.47 2.79
N GLU A 277 -0.06 -17.28 3.35
CA GLU A 277 1.40 -17.14 3.32
C GLU A 277 1.98 -18.11 2.30
N LEU A 278 2.74 -17.61 1.35
CA LEU A 278 3.58 -18.40 0.46
C LEU A 278 5.04 -18.13 0.81
N LYS A 279 5.77 -19.20 1.14
CA LYS A 279 7.21 -19.16 1.43
C LYS A 279 7.95 -19.85 0.29
N GLY A 280 8.91 -19.16 -0.32
CA GLY A 280 9.73 -19.70 -1.40
C GLY A 280 9.85 -18.74 -2.57
N GLU A 281 10.20 -19.26 -3.74
CA GLU A 281 10.48 -18.46 -4.93
C GLU A 281 9.95 -19.17 -6.19
N GLY A 282 9.42 -18.39 -7.11
CA GLY A 282 8.89 -18.87 -8.38
C GLY A 282 7.73 -19.85 -8.17
N VAL A 283 7.81 -20.99 -8.85
CA VAL A 283 6.82 -22.09 -8.70
C VAL A 283 7.09 -22.97 -7.48
N ASN A 284 8.25 -22.82 -6.85
CA ASN A 284 8.69 -23.64 -5.71
C ASN A 284 8.34 -22.95 -4.38
N VAL A 285 7.06 -22.89 -4.07
CA VAL A 285 6.56 -22.26 -2.84
C VAL A 285 5.81 -23.24 -1.97
N THR A 286 5.88 -23.02 -0.67
CA THR A 286 5.04 -23.69 0.33
C THR A 286 3.92 -22.76 0.76
N LYS A 287 2.69 -23.19 0.62
CA LYS A 287 1.50 -22.45 1.04
C LYS A 287 1.10 -22.83 2.46
N THR A 288 0.83 -21.81 3.26
CA THR A 288 0.23 -21.97 4.59
C THR A 288 -0.90 -20.96 4.75
N THR A 289 -2.03 -21.39 5.31
CA THR A 289 -3.09 -20.47 5.74
C THR A 289 -2.92 -20.19 7.21
N LYS A 290 -2.77 -18.94 7.57
CA LYS A 290 -2.60 -18.44 8.94
C LYS A 290 -3.84 -17.70 9.38
N THR A 291 -4.13 -17.72 10.66
CA THR A 291 -5.22 -16.93 11.25
C THR A 291 -4.63 -15.74 12.00
N VAL A 292 -5.28 -14.57 11.88
CA VAL A 292 -4.90 -13.35 12.61
C VAL A 292 -6.12 -12.84 13.34
N THR A 293 -6.04 -12.76 14.66
CA THR A 293 -7.17 -12.28 15.49
C THR A 293 -7.42 -10.80 15.21
N GLY A 294 -8.65 -10.46 14.88
CA GLY A 294 -9.08 -9.07 14.67
C GLY A 294 -8.75 -8.50 13.28
N LEU A 295 -8.11 -9.26 12.39
CA LEU A 295 -7.73 -8.80 11.06
C LEU A 295 -8.93 -8.29 10.24
N GLN A 296 -10.11 -8.90 10.40
CA GLN A 296 -11.34 -8.49 9.70
C GLN A 296 -11.79 -7.05 10.00
N ASN A 297 -11.28 -6.45 11.07
CA ASN A 297 -11.59 -5.08 11.51
C ASN A 297 -10.46 -4.08 11.12
N ILE A 298 -9.44 -4.56 10.42
CA ILE A 298 -8.24 -3.80 10.09
C ILE A 298 -8.10 -3.73 8.57
N THR A 299 -7.91 -2.52 8.04
CA THR A 299 -7.51 -2.35 6.65
C THR A 299 -5.99 -2.27 6.59
N VAL A 300 -5.35 -3.33 6.13
CA VAL A 300 -3.90 -3.38 5.94
C VAL A 300 -3.55 -2.58 4.67
N ILE A 301 -2.63 -1.65 4.82
CA ILE A 301 -2.12 -0.80 3.73
C ILE A 301 -0.82 -1.38 3.16
N ALA A 302 0.06 -1.86 4.04
CA ALA A 302 1.31 -2.52 3.66
C ALA A 302 1.81 -3.45 4.76
N ILE A 303 2.64 -4.43 4.37
CA ILE A 303 3.54 -5.14 5.30
C ILE A 303 4.88 -4.42 5.28
N ILE A 304 5.32 -3.96 6.45
CA ILE A 304 6.58 -3.25 6.61
C ILE A 304 7.71 -4.23 6.89
N ASP A 305 7.43 -5.25 7.71
CA ASP A 305 8.44 -6.20 8.20
C ASP A 305 7.78 -7.52 8.64
N LYS A 306 8.59 -8.57 8.74
CA LYS A 306 8.23 -9.86 9.35
C LYS A 306 9.18 -10.16 10.51
N ARG A 307 8.63 -10.44 11.69
CA ARG A 307 9.40 -10.76 12.91
C ARG A 307 8.94 -12.09 13.49
N GLY A 308 9.68 -13.13 13.18
CA GLY A 308 9.24 -14.49 13.57
C GLY A 308 7.86 -14.81 13.01
N ASN A 309 6.89 -15.05 13.89
CA ASN A 309 5.48 -15.28 13.50
C ASN A 309 4.63 -14.00 13.43
N ASN A 310 5.23 -12.82 13.58
CA ASN A 310 4.49 -11.58 13.56
C ASN A 310 4.72 -10.83 12.25
N LEU A 311 3.67 -10.20 11.73
CA LEU A 311 3.74 -9.21 10.65
C LEU A 311 3.65 -7.82 11.24
N VAL A 312 4.59 -6.96 10.90
CA VAL A 312 4.50 -5.53 11.16
C VAL A 312 3.79 -4.89 9.98
N VAL A 313 2.62 -4.35 10.21
CA VAL A 313 1.74 -3.82 9.15
C VAL A 313 1.42 -2.35 9.38
N LEU A 314 1.33 -1.60 8.29
CA LEU A 314 0.74 -0.28 8.26
C LEU A 314 -0.77 -0.42 8.03
N THR A 315 -1.57 0.24 8.86
CA THR A 315 -3.04 0.15 8.82
C THR A 315 -3.68 1.51 8.61
N ALA A 316 -4.87 1.54 8.00
CA ALA A 316 -5.55 2.78 7.65
C ALA A 316 -5.91 3.68 8.84
N ASN A 317 -6.28 3.09 9.98
CA ASN A 317 -6.87 3.84 11.09
C ASN A 317 -6.06 3.78 12.39
N SER A 318 -5.02 2.98 12.45
CA SER A 318 -4.32 2.66 13.69
C SER A 318 -2.81 2.74 13.59
N GLY A 319 -2.30 3.32 12.48
CA GLY A 319 -0.87 3.41 12.24
C GLY A 319 -0.21 2.03 12.08
N VAL A 320 0.93 1.82 12.70
CA VAL A 320 1.66 0.56 12.63
C VAL A 320 1.19 -0.40 13.72
N GLN A 321 0.91 -1.61 13.33
CA GLN A 321 0.51 -2.70 14.23
C GLN A 321 1.36 -3.94 14.02
N GLU A 322 1.50 -4.74 15.05
CA GLU A 322 2.11 -6.06 14.99
C GLU A 322 1.01 -7.12 15.09
N LEU A 323 0.89 -7.95 14.06
CA LEU A 323 -0.13 -8.99 13.93
C LEU A 323 0.49 -10.36 14.07
N GLU A 324 0.05 -11.14 15.06
CA GLU A 324 0.51 -12.52 15.27
C GLU A 324 -0.16 -13.48 14.28
N LEU A 325 0.65 -14.20 13.51
CA LEU A 325 0.23 -15.29 12.62
C LEU A 325 0.13 -16.60 13.42
N LYS A 326 -1.06 -17.18 13.50
CA LYS A 326 -1.35 -18.44 14.20
C LYS A 326 -1.60 -19.60 13.24
#